data_1598c6ae71cf2f6f4771f001605ddc0f
#
_entry.id   1598c6ae71cf2f6f4771f001605ddc0f
#
_cell.length_a   1.000
_cell.length_b   1.000
_cell.length_c   1.000
_cell.angle_alpha   90.00
_cell.angle_beta   90.00
_cell.angle_gamma   90.00
#
_symmetry.space_group_name_H-M   'P 1'
#
loop_
_entity.id
_entity.type
_entity.pdbx_description
1 polymer ?
#
loop_
_entity_poly.entity_id
_entity_poly.type
_entity_poly.pdbx_seq_one_letter_code
_entity_poly.pdbx_strand_id
1 'polypeptide(L)'
;DFAGWLAGFARQRVVFVNASSGSGDFIAALAGPRRVIVAATRTALERNETRFAAPFVRGLTSDEADADKDGRVSVLEAFAYAKKEVARVYDTDKLLLTEHATISDSALARTVSFGGQRGGAPTDPRAAALVAERSELEAQVASLRGRKDKMSPAAYDAELERLLVAVAQKTQAIRALSGAGSAKP
;
A
#
# COMPACT_ATOMS: atom_id res chain seq x y z
N ASP A 1 -16.49 -4.10 21.82
CA ASP A 1 -16.36 -2.71 21.37
C ASP A 1 -14.93 -2.44 20.88
N PHE A 2 -14.71 -2.57 19.56
CA PHE A 2 -13.38 -2.41 18.94
C PHE A 2 -12.79 -1.00 19.16
N ALA A 3 -13.60 0.05 19.16
CA ALA A 3 -13.13 1.41 19.36
C ALA A 3 -12.50 1.59 20.75
N GLY A 4 -13.13 1.02 21.79
CA GLY A 4 -12.60 1.01 23.14
C GLY A 4 -11.27 0.24 23.25
N TRP A 5 -11.17 -0.92 22.60
CA TRP A 5 -9.93 -1.69 22.58
C TRP A 5 -8.80 -0.94 21.86
N LEU A 6 -9.10 -0.32 20.74
CA LEU A 6 -8.11 0.43 19.97
C LEU A 6 -7.65 1.71 20.69
N ALA A 7 -8.44 2.27 21.60
CA ALA A 7 -8.04 3.43 22.40
C ALA A 7 -6.81 3.14 23.29
N GLY A 8 -6.61 1.88 23.70
CA GLY A 8 -5.44 1.45 24.47
C GLY A 8 -4.11 1.54 23.70
N PHE A 9 -4.14 1.64 22.37
CA PHE A 9 -2.95 1.68 21.52
C PHE A 9 -2.58 3.10 21.08
N ALA A 10 -2.52 4.05 22.00
CA ALA A 10 -2.32 5.47 21.69
C ALA A 10 -0.95 5.78 21.06
N ARG A 11 0.07 4.99 21.33
CA ARG A 11 1.46 5.19 20.85
C ARG A 11 1.85 4.29 19.69
N GLN A 12 1.17 3.18 19.52
CA GLN A 12 1.46 2.18 18.48
C GLN A 12 0.85 2.58 17.13
N ARG A 13 1.47 2.12 16.06
CA ARG A 13 0.81 2.06 14.74
C ARG A 13 -0.06 0.80 14.74
N VAL A 14 -1.34 0.96 14.43
CA VAL A 14 -2.30 -0.15 14.40
C VAL A 14 -2.79 -0.34 12.99
N VAL A 15 -2.77 -1.57 12.52
CA VAL A 15 -3.48 -2.00 11.31
C VAL A 15 -4.61 -2.91 11.73
N PHE A 16 -5.83 -2.49 11.47
CA PHE A 16 -7.03 -3.27 11.73
C PHE A 16 -7.65 -3.67 10.39
N VAL A 17 -7.80 -4.97 10.19
CA VAL A 17 -8.35 -5.53 8.94
C VAL A 17 -9.66 -6.24 9.27
N ASN A 18 -10.75 -5.75 8.69
CA ASN A 18 -12.04 -6.42 8.74
C ASN A 18 -12.40 -6.93 7.34
N ALA A 19 -12.28 -8.23 7.16
CA ALA A 19 -12.55 -8.90 5.90
C ALA A 19 -13.97 -9.47 5.80
N SER A 20 -14.86 -9.13 6.73
CA SER A 20 -16.25 -9.61 6.71
C SER A 20 -17.13 -8.80 5.77
N SER A 21 -18.28 -9.36 5.40
CA SER A 21 -19.36 -8.63 4.73
C SER A 21 -19.82 -7.46 5.59
N GLY A 22 -20.23 -6.37 4.94
CA GLY A 22 -20.74 -5.18 5.62
C GLY A 22 -19.69 -4.45 6.47
N SER A 23 -18.38 -4.69 6.23
CA SER A 23 -17.29 -4.12 7.05
C SER A 23 -17.00 -2.64 6.79
N GLY A 24 -17.58 -2.03 5.76
CA GLY A 24 -17.22 -0.66 5.33
C GLY A 24 -17.37 0.41 6.40
N ASP A 25 -18.39 0.32 7.24
CA ASP A 25 -18.67 1.31 8.28
C ASP A 25 -17.59 1.32 9.39
N PHE A 26 -16.77 0.28 9.50
CA PHE A 26 -15.62 0.25 10.40
C PHE A 26 -14.56 1.30 10.06
N ILE A 27 -14.49 1.73 8.79
CA ILE A 27 -13.56 2.78 8.36
C ILE A 27 -13.80 4.04 9.19
N ALA A 28 -15.02 4.59 9.19
CA ALA A 28 -15.33 5.80 9.93
C ALA A 28 -15.34 5.58 11.46
N ALA A 29 -15.82 4.42 11.90
CA ALA A 29 -15.96 4.12 13.32
C ALA A 29 -14.61 3.95 14.05
N LEU A 30 -13.57 3.51 13.35
CA LEU A 30 -12.27 3.17 13.95
C LEU A 30 -11.12 4.08 13.48
N ALA A 31 -11.35 4.94 12.49
CA ALA A 31 -10.34 5.87 12.00
C ALA A 31 -9.74 6.71 13.14
N GLY A 32 -8.47 7.02 13.02
CA GLY A 32 -7.78 7.84 14.01
C GLY A 32 -6.28 7.94 13.72
N PRO A 33 -5.57 8.80 14.47
CA PRO A 33 -4.14 8.95 14.31
C PRO A 33 -3.41 7.60 14.47
N ARG A 34 -2.43 7.36 13.61
CA ARG A 34 -1.61 6.13 13.61
C ARG A 34 -2.39 4.83 13.38
N ARG A 35 -3.58 4.90 12.77
CA ARG A 35 -4.43 3.75 12.49
C ARG A 35 -4.68 3.60 11.00
N VAL A 36 -4.43 2.42 10.50
CA VAL A 36 -4.86 1.97 9.18
C VAL A 36 -6.00 0.99 9.37
N ILE A 37 -7.18 1.34 8.88
CA ILE A 37 -8.35 0.47 8.89
C ILE A 37 -8.57 -0.01 7.47
N VAL A 38 -8.63 -1.32 7.29
CA VAL A 38 -8.92 -1.98 6.02
C VAL A 38 -10.25 -2.70 6.16
N ALA A 39 -11.16 -2.48 5.23
CA ALA A 39 -12.45 -3.15 5.14
C ALA A 39 -12.61 -3.82 3.79
N ALA A 40 -13.17 -5.02 3.77
CA ALA A 40 -13.43 -5.77 2.52
C ALA A 40 -14.57 -5.16 1.70
N THR A 41 -15.43 -4.32 2.32
CA THR A 41 -16.57 -3.70 1.67
C THR A 41 -16.52 -2.17 1.83
N ARG A 42 -17.30 -1.47 1.00
CA ARG A 42 -17.41 -0.01 1.06
C ARG A 42 -18.39 0.43 2.14
N THR A 43 -19.47 -0.31 2.33
CA THR A 43 -20.54 0.02 3.27
C THR A 43 -21.07 -1.24 3.97
N ALA A 44 -21.87 -1.06 5.03
CA ALA A 44 -22.58 -2.15 5.70
C ALA A 44 -23.65 -2.83 4.81
N LEU A 45 -24.00 -2.23 3.66
CA LEU A 45 -24.99 -2.78 2.74
C LEU A 45 -24.42 -3.84 1.80
N GLU A 46 -23.10 -3.94 1.64
CA GLU A 46 -22.45 -5.02 0.88
C GLU A 46 -22.39 -6.29 1.73
N ARG A 47 -23.47 -7.08 1.70
CA ARG A 47 -23.69 -8.21 2.60
C ARG A 47 -23.34 -9.57 2.01
N ASN A 48 -22.93 -9.63 0.76
CA ASN A 48 -22.48 -10.87 0.14
C ASN A 48 -21.17 -11.34 0.79
N GLU A 49 -20.94 -12.65 0.74
CA GLU A 49 -19.67 -13.22 1.20
C GLU A 49 -18.50 -12.55 0.47
N THR A 50 -17.47 -12.16 1.24
CA THR A 50 -16.30 -11.49 0.68
C THR A 50 -15.20 -12.48 0.37
N ARG A 51 -14.44 -12.21 -0.70
CA ARG A 51 -13.27 -12.99 -1.12
C ARG A 51 -11.95 -12.30 -0.78
N PHE A 52 -12.01 -11.15 -0.10
CA PHE A 52 -10.88 -10.27 0.16
C PHE A 52 -9.80 -10.87 1.06
N ALA A 53 -10.18 -11.65 2.08
CA ALA A 53 -9.27 -12.11 3.14
C ALA A 53 -8.07 -12.90 2.59
N ALA A 54 -8.31 -13.92 1.78
CA ALA A 54 -7.26 -14.80 1.29
C ALA A 54 -6.28 -14.07 0.34
N PRO A 55 -6.71 -13.25 -0.65
CA PRO A 55 -5.82 -12.42 -1.44
C PRO A 55 -5.03 -11.40 -0.61
N PHE A 56 -5.63 -10.80 0.43
CA PHE A 56 -4.92 -9.85 1.28
C PHE A 56 -3.77 -10.51 2.05
N VAL A 57 -4.03 -11.64 2.69
CA VAL A 57 -3.00 -12.42 3.39
C VAL A 57 -1.90 -12.88 2.43
N ARG A 58 -2.28 -13.37 1.24
CA ARG A 58 -1.32 -13.74 0.19
C ARG A 58 -0.49 -12.54 -0.23
N GLY A 59 -1.10 -11.37 -0.41
CA GLY A 59 -0.41 -10.14 -0.76
C GLY A 59 0.67 -9.78 0.25
N LEU A 60 0.41 -9.90 1.55
CA LEU A 60 1.42 -9.64 2.59
C LEU A 60 2.68 -10.51 2.46
N THR A 61 2.57 -11.61 1.74
CA THR A 61 3.63 -12.62 1.61
C THR A 61 4.09 -12.88 0.17
N SER A 62 3.59 -12.19 -0.83
CA SER A 62 3.90 -12.40 -2.25
C SER A 62 4.83 -11.30 -2.77
N ASP A 63 5.89 -11.70 -3.48
CA ASP A 63 6.76 -10.76 -4.19
C ASP A 63 6.03 -10.05 -5.35
N GLU A 64 4.90 -10.60 -5.81
CA GLU A 64 4.05 -9.97 -6.82
C GLU A 64 3.33 -8.73 -6.28
N ALA A 65 3.12 -8.67 -4.97
CA ALA A 65 2.50 -7.53 -4.31
C ALA A 65 3.49 -6.37 -4.08
N ASP A 66 4.79 -6.63 -4.05
CA ASP A 66 5.85 -5.61 -3.98
C ASP A 66 5.90 -4.83 -5.30
N ALA A 67 5.06 -3.81 -5.39
CA ALA A 67 4.85 -3.04 -6.62
C ALA A 67 6.02 -2.09 -6.90
N ASP A 68 6.62 -1.54 -5.85
CA ASP A 68 7.73 -0.59 -5.98
C ASP A 68 9.12 -1.25 -5.92
N LYS A 69 9.14 -2.58 -5.69
CA LYS A 69 10.34 -3.41 -5.68
C LYS A 69 11.39 -3.00 -4.64
N ASP A 70 10.92 -2.56 -3.48
CA ASP A 70 11.80 -2.20 -2.38
C ASP A 70 12.20 -3.41 -1.49
N GLY A 71 11.67 -4.60 -1.81
CA GLY A 71 11.90 -5.84 -1.08
C GLY A 71 11.02 -6.00 0.15
N ARG A 72 9.99 -5.15 0.28
CA ARG A 72 8.98 -5.22 1.33
C ARG A 72 7.61 -5.11 0.71
N VAL A 73 6.63 -5.68 1.36
CA VAL A 73 5.24 -5.42 1.00
C VAL A 73 4.60 -4.57 2.08
N SER A 74 4.23 -3.37 1.73
CA SER A 74 3.46 -2.49 2.60
C SER A 74 1.99 -2.95 2.69
N VAL A 75 1.29 -2.48 3.71
CA VAL A 75 -0.16 -2.72 3.84
C VAL A 75 -0.92 -2.17 2.63
N LEU A 76 -0.48 -1.05 2.06
CA LEU A 76 -1.10 -0.48 0.88
C LEU A 76 -0.92 -1.36 -0.35
N GLU A 77 0.24 -1.95 -0.54
CA GLU A 77 0.53 -2.85 -1.66
C GLU A 77 -0.23 -4.17 -1.53
N ALA A 78 -0.25 -4.76 -0.33
CA ALA A 78 -1.08 -5.94 -0.06
C ALA A 78 -2.57 -5.67 -0.32
N PHE A 79 -3.06 -4.48 0.06
CA PHE A 79 -4.41 -4.03 -0.21
C PHE A 79 -4.69 -3.88 -1.72
N ALA A 80 -3.78 -3.24 -2.46
CA ALA A 80 -3.91 -3.07 -3.90
C ALA A 80 -3.86 -4.41 -4.65
N TYR A 81 -2.96 -5.30 -4.25
CA TYR A 81 -2.87 -6.66 -4.75
C TYR A 81 -4.19 -7.42 -4.49
N ALA A 82 -4.71 -7.37 -3.27
CA ALA A 82 -5.95 -8.06 -2.92
C ALA A 82 -7.14 -7.56 -3.75
N LYS A 83 -7.28 -6.25 -3.93
CA LYS A 83 -8.35 -5.69 -4.80
C LYS A 83 -8.27 -6.20 -6.23
N LYS A 84 -7.07 -6.24 -6.80
CA LYS A 84 -6.84 -6.75 -8.16
C LYS A 84 -7.20 -8.23 -8.27
N GLU A 85 -6.79 -9.04 -7.30
CA GLU A 85 -7.08 -10.48 -7.29
C GLU A 85 -8.57 -10.76 -7.10
N VAL A 86 -9.24 -10.02 -6.22
CA VAL A 86 -10.70 -10.12 -6.05
C VAL A 86 -11.39 -9.82 -7.38
N ALA A 87 -11.08 -8.70 -8.02
CA ALA A 87 -11.69 -8.36 -9.30
C ALA A 87 -11.44 -9.44 -10.37
N ARG A 88 -10.22 -10.00 -10.41
CA ARG A 88 -9.87 -11.09 -11.33
C ARG A 88 -10.70 -12.36 -11.09
N VAL A 89 -10.94 -12.72 -9.82
CA VAL A 89 -11.76 -13.88 -9.48
C VAL A 89 -13.21 -13.68 -9.93
N TYR A 90 -13.79 -12.52 -9.66
CA TYR A 90 -15.15 -12.21 -10.11
C TYR A 90 -15.27 -12.21 -11.64
N ASP A 91 -14.29 -11.68 -12.38
CA ASP A 91 -14.28 -11.73 -13.84
C ASP A 91 -14.14 -13.17 -14.37
N THR A 92 -13.25 -13.97 -13.78
CA THR A 92 -13.06 -15.37 -14.14
C THR A 92 -14.34 -16.19 -13.94
N ASP A 93 -15.02 -15.99 -12.81
CA ASP A 93 -16.26 -16.67 -12.45
C ASP A 93 -17.49 -16.10 -13.20
N LYS A 94 -17.30 -15.05 -14.01
CA LYS A 94 -18.39 -14.33 -14.71
C LYS A 94 -19.44 -13.78 -13.75
N LEU A 95 -19.03 -13.37 -12.56
CA LEU A 95 -19.89 -12.81 -11.52
C LEU A 95 -19.78 -11.29 -11.50
N LEU A 96 -20.85 -10.64 -11.06
CA LEU A 96 -20.84 -9.21 -10.79
C LEU A 96 -20.04 -8.93 -9.51
N LEU A 97 -19.10 -7.99 -9.57
CA LEU A 97 -18.32 -7.57 -8.40
C LEU A 97 -19.24 -6.91 -7.36
N THR A 98 -19.35 -7.54 -6.19
CA THR A 98 -20.27 -7.11 -5.11
C THR A 98 -19.54 -6.71 -3.82
N GLU A 99 -18.21 -6.73 -3.82
CA GLU A 99 -17.38 -6.27 -2.71
C GLU A 99 -16.39 -5.19 -3.18
N HIS A 100 -16.32 -4.09 -2.43
CA HIS A 100 -15.50 -2.93 -2.79
C HIS A 100 -14.62 -2.55 -1.59
N ALA A 101 -13.48 -3.23 -1.47
CA ALA A 101 -12.56 -3.00 -0.36
C ALA A 101 -12.09 -1.53 -0.27
N THR A 102 -12.01 -1.03 0.95
CA THR A 102 -11.62 0.34 1.29
C THR A 102 -10.54 0.37 2.37
N ILE A 103 -9.79 1.47 2.41
CA ILE A 103 -8.71 1.71 3.38
C ILE A 103 -8.77 3.16 3.88
N SER A 104 -8.54 3.38 5.17
CA SER A 104 -8.72 4.71 5.80
C SER A 104 -7.58 5.68 5.51
N ASP A 105 -6.33 5.23 5.59
CA ASP A 105 -5.13 6.06 5.46
C ASP A 105 -4.10 5.35 4.58
N SER A 106 -4.10 5.68 3.30
CA SER A 106 -3.16 5.11 2.33
C SER A 106 -1.74 5.63 2.50
N ALA A 107 -1.55 6.84 3.04
CA ALA A 107 -0.21 7.37 3.29
C ALA A 107 0.46 6.60 4.43
N LEU A 108 -0.23 6.41 5.54
CA LEU A 108 0.27 5.58 6.65
C LEU A 108 0.44 4.12 6.23
N ALA A 109 -0.52 3.57 5.48
CA ALA A 109 -0.50 2.18 5.01
C ALA A 109 0.73 1.86 4.14
N ARG A 110 1.23 2.83 3.38
CA ARG A 110 2.47 2.71 2.60
C ARG A 110 3.71 2.55 3.49
N THR A 111 3.70 3.10 4.70
CA THR A 111 4.85 3.07 5.62
C THR A 111 4.86 1.88 6.58
N VAL A 112 3.82 1.06 6.56
CA VAL A 112 3.68 -0.11 7.44
C VAL A 112 3.82 -1.37 6.61
N SER A 113 4.81 -2.22 6.94
CA SER A 113 5.02 -3.53 6.33
C SER A 113 4.99 -4.60 7.40
N PHE A 114 4.44 -5.76 7.09
CA PHE A 114 4.50 -6.95 7.93
C PHE A 114 5.62 -7.87 7.43
N GLY A 115 6.50 -8.27 8.32
CA GLY A 115 7.64 -9.12 7.99
C GLY A 115 8.93 -8.32 7.77
N GLY A 116 10.07 -9.03 7.89
CA GLY A 116 11.38 -8.50 7.53
C GLY A 116 11.49 -8.31 6.01
N GLN A 117 12.47 -7.53 5.58
CA GLN A 117 12.83 -7.47 4.16
C GLN A 117 13.00 -8.90 3.62
N ARG A 118 12.22 -9.24 2.62
CA ARG A 118 12.42 -10.45 1.83
C ARG A 118 13.57 -10.21 0.87
N GLY A 119 14.69 -10.84 1.18
CA GLY A 119 15.97 -10.48 0.60
C GLY A 119 16.50 -9.29 1.38
N GLY A 120 17.24 -9.47 2.46
CA GLY A 120 17.76 -8.52 3.43
C GLY A 120 17.79 -7.04 3.00
N ALA A 121 18.01 -6.12 3.92
CA ALA A 121 18.40 -4.76 3.51
C ALA A 121 19.40 -4.92 2.36
N PRO A 122 19.26 -4.15 1.24
CA PRO A 122 20.16 -4.35 0.11
C PRO A 122 21.56 -4.52 0.69
N THR A 123 22.15 -5.71 0.54
CA THR A 123 23.50 -6.01 1.06
C THR A 123 24.51 -5.09 0.37
N ASP A 124 24.12 -4.50 -0.74
CA ASP A 124 24.88 -3.43 -1.39
C ASP A 124 24.49 -2.08 -0.77
N PRO A 125 25.42 -1.40 -0.08
CA PRO A 125 25.16 -0.06 0.48
C PRO A 125 24.66 0.96 -0.55
N ARG A 126 25.01 0.78 -1.83
CA ARG A 126 24.53 1.64 -2.93
C ARG A 126 23.05 1.44 -3.20
N ALA A 127 22.56 0.21 -3.14
CA ALA A 127 21.14 -0.07 -3.28
C ALA A 127 20.34 0.49 -2.08
N ALA A 128 20.88 0.38 -0.87
CA ALA A 128 20.26 0.97 0.32
C ALA A 128 20.16 2.52 0.22
N ALA A 129 21.21 3.18 -0.28
CA ALA A 129 21.19 4.62 -0.51
C ALA A 129 20.13 5.02 -1.55
N LEU A 130 20.03 4.26 -2.66
CA LEU A 130 19.02 4.53 -3.69
C LEU A 130 17.58 4.33 -3.19
N VAL A 131 17.34 3.36 -2.32
CA VAL A 131 16.03 3.15 -1.67
C VAL A 131 15.69 4.33 -0.77
N ALA A 132 16.63 4.84 0.00
CA ALA A 132 16.42 6.01 0.85
C ALA A 132 16.12 7.27 0.01
N GLU A 133 16.89 7.53 -1.04
CA GLU A 133 16.68 8.65 -1.94
C GLU A 133 15.32 8.58 -2.66
N ARG A 134 14.91 7.38 -3.09
CA ARG A 134 13.59 7.19 -3.69
C ARG A 134 12.47 7.50 -2.70
N SER A 135 12.58 7.03 -1.45
CA SER A 135 11.59 7.29 -0.40
C SER A 135 11.44 8.79 -0.11
N GLU A 136 12.54 9.53 -0.18
CA GLU A 136 12.50 10.99 -0.01
C GLU A 136 11.79 11.68 -1.19
N LEU A 137 12.05 11.26 -2.42
CA LEU A 137 11.35 11.76 -3.62
C LEU A 137 9.84 11.46 -3.56
N GLU A 138 9.44 10.29 -3.10
CA GLU A 138 8.05 9.93 -2.90
C GLU A 138 7.36 10.79 -1.82
N ALA A 139 8.07 11.12 -0.74
CA ALA A 139 7.59 12.06 0.27
C ALA A 139 7.40 13.48 -0.33
N GLN A 140 8.29 13.91 -1.22
CA GLN A 140 8.17 15.17 -1.94
C GLN A 140 6.94 15.17 -2.87
N VAL A 141 6.67 14.07 -3.58
CA VAL A 141 5.44 13.91 -4.40
C VAL A 141 4.19 14.02 -3.52
N ALA A 142 4.18 13.37 -2.36
CA ALA A 142 3.06 13.45 -1.43
C ALA A 142 2.84 14.89 -0.91
N SER A 143 3.93 15.58 -0.56
CA SER A 143 3.90 16.98 -0.14
C SER A 143 3.40 17.90 -1.26
N LEU A 144 3.86 17.69 -2.50
CA LEU A 144 3.43 18.45 -3.67
C LEU A 144 1.92 18.29 -3.91
N ARG A 145 1.40 17.08 -3.80
CA ARG A 145 -0.05 16.80 -3.92
C ARG A 145 -0.88 17.57 -2.89
N GLY A 146 -0.38 17.67 -1.65
CA GLY A 146 -1.03 18.46 -0.58
C GLY A 146 -1.02 19.98 -0.83
N ARG A 147 -0.21 20.46 -1.79
CA ARG A 147 -0.12 21.87 -2.16
C ARG A 147 -0.70 22.20 -3.53
N LYS A 148 -1.36 21.25 -4.17
CA LYS A 148 -1.90 21.40 -5.53
C LYS A 148 -2.73 22.66 -5.70
N ASP A 149 -3.63 22.94 -4.75
CA ASP A 149 -4.56 24.09 -4.79
C ASP A 149 -3.86 25.44 -4.53
N LYS A 150 -2.57 25.42 -4.14
CA LYS A 150 -1.75 26.61 -3.86
C LYS A 150 -0.76 26.94 -4.97
N MET A 151 -0.80 26.22 -6.07
CA MET A 151 0.13 26.35 -7.20
C MET A 151 -0.65 26.55 -8.51
N SER A 152 0.02 27.18 -9.49
CA SER A 152 -0.54 27.17 -10.85
C SER A 152 -0.50 25.74 -11.45
N PRO A 153 -1.49 25.35 -12.28
CA PRO A 153 -1.50 24.03 -12.88
C PRO A 153 -0.20 23.68 -13.61
N ALA A 154 0.33 24.59 -14.39
CA ALA A 154 1.57 24.37 -15.13
C ALA A 154 2.79 24.14 -14.23
N ALA A 155 2.89 24.89 -13.12
CA ALA A 155 3.99 24.70 -12.16
C ALA A 155 3.83 23.38 -11.37
N TYR A 156 2.60 23.00 -11.05
CA TYR A 156 2.31 21.72 -10.41
C TYR A 156 2.67 20.54 -11.32
N ASP A 157 2.24 20.57 -12.58
CA ASP A 157 2.46 19.48 -13.53
C ASP A 157 3.96 19.31 -13.84
N ALA A 158 4.68 20.42 -14.05
CA ALA A 158 6.12 20.37 -14.29
C ALA A 158 6.91 19.79 -13.10
N GLU A 159 6.56 20.19 -11.86
CA GLU A 159 7.24 19.67 -10.68
C GLU A 159 6.86 18.22 -10.39
N LEU A 160 5.60 17.84 -10.62
CA LEU A 160 5.14 16.47 -10.50
C LEU A 160 5.87 15.56 -11.50
N GLU A 161 5.97 15.96 -12.76
CA GLU A 161 6.69 15.22 -13.79
C GLU A 161 8.17 15.03 -13.41
N ARG A 162 8.84 16.09 -12.98
CA ARG A 162 10.23 16.05 -12.53
C ARG A 162 10.45 15.03 -11.41
N LEU A 163 9.58 15.06 -10.40
CA LEU A 163 9.67 14.13 -9.27
C LEU A 163 9.36 12.68 -9.67
N LEU A 164 8.35 12.46 -10.50
CA LEU A 164 7.99 11.11 -10.96
C LEU A 164 9.08 10.50 -11.83
N VAL A 165 9.72 11.29 -12.70
CA VAL A 165 10.87 10.84 -13.50
C VAL A 165 12.03 10.46 -12.58
N ALA A 166 12.32 11.27 -11.56
CA ALA A 166 13.38 10.96 -10.59
C ALA A 166 13.09 9.67 -9.82
N VAL A 167 11.86 9.43 -9.36
CA VAL A 167 11.44 8.18 -8.72
C VAL A 167 11.62 6.99 -9.66
N ALA A 168 11.23 7.12 -10.92
CA ALA A 168 11.38 6.05 -11.92
C ALA A 168 12.85 5.70 -12.16
N GLN A 169 13.73 6.70 -12.27
CA GLN A 169 15.17 6.50 -12.43
C GLN A 169 15.79 5.77 -11.23
N LYS A 170 15.44 6.14 -10.00
CA LYS A 170 15.91 5.44 -8.80
C LYS A 170 15.40 4.00 -8.74
N THR A 171 14.14 3.77 -9.07
CA THR A 171 13.57 2.43 -9.16
C THR A 171 14.30 1.55 -10.18
N GLN A 172 14.64 2.11 -11.34
CA GLN A 172 15.40 1.39 -12.36
C GLN A 172 16.82 1.06 -11.88
N ALA A 173 17.50 1.98 -11.20
CA ALA A 173 18.84 1.78 -10.65
C ALA A 173 18.83 0.68 -9.55
N ILE A 174 17.82 0.67 -8.66
CA ILE A 174 17.64 -0.36 -7.65
C ILE A 174 17.46 -1.74 -8.30
N ARG A 175 16.62 -1.84 -9.34
CA ARG A 175 16.41 -3.10 -10.08
C ARG A 175 17.69 -3.61 -10.73
N ALA A 176 18.50 -2.71 -11.31
CA ALA A 176 19.75 -3.08 -11.94
C ALA A 176 20.75 -3.68 -10.93
N LEU A 177 20.82 -3.14 -9.72
CA LEU A 177 21.66 -3.67 -8.65
C LEU A 177 21.12 -5.00 -8.08
N SER A 178 19.78 -5.13 -7.96
CA SER A 178 19.14 -6.36 -7.47
C SER A 178 19.24 -7.51 -8.48
N GLY A 179 19.14 -7.22 -9.79
CA GLY A 179 19.26 -8.20 -10.86
C GLY A 179 20.68 -8.72 -11.06
N ALA A 180 21.69 -7.91 -10.76
CA ALA A 180 23.10 -8.34 -10.82
C ALA A 180 23.49 -9.32 -9.71
N GLY A 181 22.73 -9.37 -8.60
CA GLY A 181 22.97 -10.28 -7.47
C GLY A 181 22.41 -11.70 -7.66
N SER A 182 21.49 -11.91 -8.61
CA SER A 182 20.84 -13.21 -8.85
C SER A 182 21.47 -14.03 -9.98
N ALA A 183 22.49 -13.51 -10.66
CA ALA A 183 23.26 -14.24 -11.65
C ALA A 183 24.56 -14.80 -11.02
N LYS A 184 24.42 -15.88 -10.24
CA LYS A 184 25.56 -16.71 -9.86
C LYS A 184 25.25 -18.16 -10.19
N PRO A 185 26.18 -18.86 -10.86
CA PRO A 185 25.98 -20.18 -11.45
C PRO A 185 25.69 -21.27 -10.42
#